data_f927e39d13224f9e1de26682ed1b48a3
#
_entry.id   f927e39d13224f9e1de26682ed1b48a3
#
_cell.length_a   1.000
_cell.length_b   1.000
_cell.length_c   1.000
_cell.angle_alpha   90.00
_cell.angle_beta   90.00
_cell.angle_gamma   90.00
#
_symmetry.space_group_name_H-M   'P 1'
#
loop_
_entity.id
_entity.type
_entity.pdbx_description
1 polymer ?
#
loop_
_entity_poly.entity_id
_entity_poly.type
_entity_poly.pdbx_seq_one_letter_code
_entity_poly.pdbx_strand_id
1 'polypeptide(L)'
;MNTTLITGASSGIGEVFARKLAARGRNVLLVARSEEKLVTLCNELGRSNSIRAQYVALDLSKPEAPAQLFAEATKRGLTVDMLINNAGFGSMDDFSKLDLARELNMIDLNIKSLVELTHRFLQPMIARKQGAIINVASTAAFQPVPYMATYAATKAFVLSFSEALWEENRAYGIKVLALCPGVTDTNFFEAARGHKPPARVSQTPEEVVDTALRGLAQGKSHIISGWTNFLMTQSERLAPRSLITRVAGRMMRSQQKDSK
;
A
#
# COMPACT_ATOMS: atom_id res chain seq x y z
N MET A 1 -4.99 1.72 -24.06
CA MET A 1 -3.55 1.53 -23.80
C MET A 1 -3.39 1.00 -22.39
N ASN A 2 -2.77 -0.18 -22.24
CA ASN A 2 -2.59 -0.82 -20.93
C ASN A 2 -1.73 0.04 -20.01
N THR A 3 -2.25 0.34 -18.83
CA THR A 3 -1.66 1.30 -17.91
C THR A 3 -1.71 0.76 -16.47
N THR A 4 -0.61 0.88 -15.75
CA THR A 4 -0.59 0.63 -14.31
C THR A 4 -0.91 1.92 -13.56
N LEU A 5 -1.96 1.91 -12.75
CA LEU A 5 -2.29 3.00 -11.83
C LEU A 5 -1.65 2.74 -10.48
N ILE A 6 -0.92 3.74 -9.95
CA ILE A 6 -0.17 3.62 -8.69
C ILE A 6 -0.54 4.79 -7.79
N THR A 7 -1.15 4.50 -6.64
CA THR A 7 -1.46 5.52 -5.63
C THR A 7 -0.31 5.69 -4.65
N GLY A 8 -0.13 6.91 -4.11
CA GLY A 8 1.00 7.22 -3.24
C GLY A 8 2.36 7.14 -3.95
N ALA A 9 2.40 7.49 -5.26
CA ALA A 9 3.55 7.29 -6.12
C ALA A 9 4.68 8.31 -5.96
N SER A 10 4.52 9.33 -5.12
CA SER A 10 5.49 10.43 -4.97
C SER A 10 6.71 10.10 -4.10
N SER A 11 6.76 8.92 -3.48
CA SER A 11 7.87 8.49 -2.63
C SER A 11 7.79 6.99 -2.26
N GLY A 12 8.90 6.45 -1.74
CA GLY A 12 8.96 5.13 -1.11
C GLY A 12 8.51 3.99 -2.01
N ILE A 13 7.70 3.08 -1.47
CA ILE A 13 7.24 1.86 -2.17
C ILE A 13 6.51 2.21 -3.47
N GLY A 14 5.65 3.25 -3.47
CA GLY A 14 4.89 3.66 -4.65
C GLY A 14 5.77 4.18 -5.78
N GLU A 15 6.79 4.98 -5.47
CA GLU A 15 7.78 5.46 -6.44
C GLU A 15 8.58 4.30 -7.04
N VAL A 16 9.03 3.37 -6.19
CA VAL A 16 9.80 2.20 -6.66
C VAL A 16 8.95 1.28 -7.55
N PHE A 17 7.65 1.11 -7.25
CA PHE A 17 6.74 0.44 -8.18
C PHE A 17 6.71 1.14 -9.54
N ALA A 18 6.58 2.48 -9.56
CA ALA A 18 6.56 3.24 -10.79
C ALA A 18 7.85 3.03 -11.60
N ARG A 19 9.01 3.15 -10.98
CA ARG A 19 10.33 2.96 -11.61
C ARG A 19 10.51 1.54 -12.17
N LYS A 20 10.22 0.51 -11.38
CA LYS A 20 10.39 -0.90 -11.79
C LYS A 20 9.43 -1.31 -12.89
N LEU A 21 8.20 -0.80 -12.87
CA LEU A 21 7.21 -1.12 -13.91
C LEU A 21 7.48 -0.34 -15.21
N ALA A 22 7.91 0.92 -15.10
CA ALA A 22 8.39 1.70 -16.25
C ALA A 22 9.58 1.03 -16.95
N ALA A 23 10.57 0.55 -16.18
CA ALA A 23 11.71 -0.19 -16.73
C ALA A 23 11.33 -1.51 -17.43
N ARG A 24 10.12 -2.03 -17.16
CA ARG A 24 9.54 -3.18 -17.88
C ARG A 24 8.65 -2.78 -19.06
N GLY A 25 8.73 -1.51 -19.50
CA GLY A 25 7.96 -0.99 -20.63
C GLY A 25 6.47 -0.74 -20.33
N ARG A 26 6.05 -0.69 -19.07
CA ARG A 26 4.66 -0.45 -18.73
C ARG A 26 4.35 1.05 -18.63
N ASN A 27 3.26 1.48 -19.26
CA ASN A 27 2.75 2.81 -19.04
C ASN A 27 2.23 2.97 -17.61
N VAL A 28 2.38 4.16 -17.03
CA VAL A 28 2.00 4.42 -15.65
C VAL A 28 1.10 5.65 -15.53
N LEU A 29 0.12 5.58 -14.62
CA LEU A 29 -0.64 6.71 -14.10
C LEU A 29 -0.32 6.86 -12.62
N LEU A 30 0.42 7.90 -12.27
CA LEU A 30 0.92 8.16 -10.93
C LEU A 30 -0.03 9.09 -10.18
N VAL A 31 -0.42 8.72 -8.96
CA VAL A 31 -1.36 9.50 -8.15
C VAL A 31 -0.77 9.80 -6.79
N ALA A 32 -0.70 11.08 -6.42
CA ALA A 32 -0.31 11.56 -5.10
C ALA A 32 -0.73 13.03 -4.94
N ARG A 33 -0.48 13.61 -3.75
CA ARG A 33 -0.80 15.02 -3.47
C ARG A 33 0.25 16.00 -4.02
N SER A 34 1.53 15.59 -4.01
CA SER A 34 2.65 16.45 -4.44
C SER A 34 2.80 16.43 -5.96
N GLU A 35 2.23 17.43 -6.62
CA GLU A 35 2.29 17.57 -8.08
C GLU A 35 3.73 17.68 -8.58
N GLU A 36 4.56 18.51 -7.97
CA GLU A 36 5.96 18.71 -8.38
C GLU A 36 6.77 17.40 -8.44
N LYS A 37 6.60 16.54 -7.42
CA LYS A 37 7.27 15.22 -7.39
C LYS A 37 6.74 14.32 -8.50
N LEU A 38 5.43 14.35 -8.74
CA LEU A 38 4.81 13.56 -9.81
C LEU A 38 5.27 14.01 -11.20
N VAL A 39 5.34 15.32 -11.44
CA VAL A 39 5.85 15.89 -12.70
C VAL A 39 7.28 15.45 -12.96
N THR A 40 8.14 15.61 -11.94
CA THR A 40 9.55 15.21 -12.03
C THR A 40 9.68 13.73 -12.35
N LEU A 41 8.99 12.88 -11.61
CA LEU A 41 9.03 11.42 -11.81
C LEU A 41 8.47 11.00 -13.18
N CYS A 42 7.35 11.58 -13.63
CA CYS A 42 6.78 11.29 -14.94
C CYS A 42 7.74 11.66 -16.08
N ASN A 43 8.38 12.84 -16.00
CA ASN A 43 9.36 13.30 -17.00
C ASN A 43 10.56 12.37 -17.06
N GLU A 44 11.09 11.96 -15.90
CA GLU A 44 12.19 11.01 -15.82
C GLU A 44 11.82 9.65 -16.43
N LEU A 45 10.70 9.05 -16.00
CA LEU A 45 10.27 7.74 -16.45
C LEU A 45 9.95 7.70 -17.95
N GLY A 46 9.30 8.76 -18.47
CA GLY A 46 8.97 8.86 -19.88
C GLY A 46 10.21 8.93 -20.77
N ARG A 47 11.23 9.73 -20.35
CA ARG A 47 12.49 9.86 -21.10
C ARG A 47 13.34 8.58 -21.06
N SER A 48 13.47 7.98 -19.86
CA SER A 48 14.37 6.83 -19.65
C SER A 48 13.84 5.50 -20.20
N ASN A 49 12.53 5.33 -20.32
CA ASN A 49 11.92 4.03 -20.62
C ASN A 49 11.05 4.00 -21.89
N SER A 50 10.94 5.12 -22.60
CA SER A 50 10.10 5.23 -23.83
C SER A 50 8.64 4.80 -23.61
N ILE A 51 8.07 5.13 -22.41
CA ILE A 51 6.70 4.84 -22.02
C ILE A 51 5.86 6.12 -21.91
N ARG A 52 4.56 5.98 -21.82
CA ARG A 52 3.69 7.05 -21.34
C ARG A 52 3.61 7.05 -19.82
N ALA A 53 4.22 8.04 -19.19
CA ALA A 53 4.09 8.33 -17.78
C ALA A 53 3.18 9.55 -17.61
N GLN A 54 2.06 9.37 -16.91
CA GLN A 54 1.08 10.43 -16.65
C GLN A 54 0.85 10.52 -15.14
N TYR A 55 0.31 11.64 -14.69
CA TYR A 55 -0.03 11.84 -13.29
C TYR A 55 -1.40 12.50 -13.09
N VAL A 56 -1.92 12.33 -11.87
CA VAL A 56 -3.06 13.08 -11.32
C VAL A 56 -2.67 13.51 -9.90
N ALA A 57 -2.58 14.81 -9.69
CA ALA A 57 -2.37 15.36 -8.34
C ALA A 57 -3.72 15.37 -7.60
N LEU A 58 -3.87 14.49 -6.59
CA LEU A 58 -5.16 14.29 -5.94
C LEU A 58 -4.97 13.80 -4.50
N ASP A 59 -5.77 14.34 -3.57
CA ASP A 59 -5.86 13.84 -2.21
C ASP A 59 -6.94 12.75 -2.10
N LEU A 60 -6.50 11.50 -2.13
CA LEU A 60 -7.39 10.34 -2.09
C LEU A 60 -8.13 10.14 -0.76
N SER A 61 -7.85 10.93 0.28
CA SER A 61 -8.64 10.91 1.52
C SER A 61 -9.97 11.66 1.40
N LYS A 62 -10.16 12.42 0.33
CA LYS A 62 -11.41 13.13 0.07
C LYS A 62 -12.47 12.17 -0.49
N PRO A 63 -13.73 12.27 -0.02
CA PRO A 63 -14.78 11.31 -0.39
C PRO A 63 -14.99 11.13 -1.90
N GLU A 64 -14.92 12.22 -2.67
CA GLU A 64 -15.14 12.23 -4.12
C GLU A 64 -13.91 11.85 -4.95
N ALA A 65 -12.72 11.82 -4.34
CA ALA A 65 -11.46 11.67 -5.05
C ALA A 65 -11.32 10.32 -5.81
N PRO A 66 -11.74 9.17 -5.28
CA PRO A 66 -11.68 7.92 -6.03
C PRO A 66 -12.54 7.95 -7.30
N ALA A 67 -13.74 8.55 -7.23
CA ALA A 67 -14.63 8.71 -8.38
C ALA A 67 -14.02 9.65 -9.42
N GLN A 68 -13.44 10.78 -8.98
CA GLN A 68 -12.73 11.72 -9.85
C GLN A 68 -11.56 11.07 -10.57
N LEU A 69 -10.76 10.27 -9.86
CA LEU A 69 -9.64 9.54 -10.45
C LEU A 69 -10.08 8.54 -11.52
N PHE A 70 -11.14 7.78 -11.25
CA PHE A 70 -11.71 6.86 -12.23
C PHE A 70 -12.22 7.58 -13.47
N ALA A 71 -12.96 8.68 -13.30
CA ALA A 71 -13.45 9.52 -14.40
C ALA A 71 -12.30 10.11 -15.23
N GLU A 72 -11.25 10.59 -14.59
CA GLU A 72 -10.07 11.16 -15.26
C GLU A 72 -9.31 10.09 -16.06
N ALA A 73 -9.12 8.90 -15.51
CA ALA A 73 -8.51 7.77 -16.24
C ALA A 73 -9.35 7.39 -17.48
N THR A 74 -10.66 7.36 -17.34
CA THR A 74 -11.60 7.06 -18.42
C THR A 74 -11.57 8.15 -19.49
N LYS A 75 -11.62 9.43 -19.11
CA LYS A 75 -11.54 10.60 -20.02
C LYS A 75 -10.26 10.59 -20.85
N ARG A 76 -9.14 10.13 -20.27
CA ARG A 76 -7.85 9.98 -20.97
C ARG A 76 -7.77 8.71 -21.86
N GLY A 77 -8.82 7.91 -21.92
CA GLY A 77 -8.84 6.64 -22.69
C GLY A 77 -7.86 5.59 -22.15
N LEU A 78 -7.56 5.62 -20.86
CA LEU A 78 -6.61 4.68 -20.26
C LEU A 78 -7.30 3.36 -19.91
N THR A 79 -6.70 2.25 -20.31
CA THR A 79 -7.10 0.92 -19.87
C THR A 79 -6.23 0.55 -18.66
N VAL A 80 -6.76 0.77 -17.46
CA VAL A 80 -6.06 0.35 -16.24
C VAL A 80 -6.17 -1.17 -16.12
N ASP A 81 -5.08 -1.86 -16.39
CA ASP A 81 -4.97 -3.33 -16.30
C ASP A 81 -4.21 -3.78 -15.04
N MET A 82 -3.57 -2.83 -14.31
CA MET A 82 -2.99 -3.07 -13.00
C MET A 82 -3.29 -1.87 -12.10
N LEU A 83 -3.84 -2.14 -10.91
CA LEU A 83 -4.08 -1.16 -9.86
C LEU A 83 -3.17 -1.46 -8.66
N ILE A 84 -2.39 -0.48 -8.21
CA ILE A 84 -1.57 -0.58 -7.00
C ILE A 84 -2.08 0.44 -5.98
N ASN A 85 -2.87 -0.04 -5.03
CA ASN A 85 -3.35 0.71 -3.89
C ASN A 85 -2.25 0.75 -2.82
N ASN A 86 -1.35 1.74 -2.96
CA ASN A 86 -0.23 1.93 -2.05
C ASN A 86 -0.39 3.18 -1.17
N ALA A 87 -1.21 4.15 -1.55
CA ALA A 87 -1.45 5.33 -0.73
C ALA A 87 -1.93 4.96 0.67
N GLY A 88 -1.31 5.54 1.69
CA GLY A 88 -1.66 5.30 3.08
C GLY A 88 -0.66 5.97 4.02
N PHE A 89 -1.08 6.18 5.24
CA PHE A 89 -0.22 6.68 6.31
C PHE A 89 -0.60 6.04 7.65
N GLY A 90 0.22 6.29 8.67
CA GLY A 90 -0.01 5.86 10.04
C GLY A 90 0.09 7.02 11.03
N SER A 91 -0.20 6.71 12.28
CA SER A 91 0.05 7.55 13.46
C SER A 91 0.58 6.67 14.59
N MET A 92 1.37 7.26 15.47
CA MET A 92 2.02 6.54 16.56
C MET A 92 2.01 7.37 17.84
N ASP A 93 1.09 7.08 18.75
CA ASP A 93 1.05 7.59 20.14
C ASP A 93 -0.03 6.83 20.94
N ASP A 94 -0.19 7.15 22.23
CA ASP A 94 -1.39 6.79 22.99
C ASP A 94 -2.64 7.26 22.23
N PHE A 95 -3.60 6.37 22.00
CA PHE A 95 -4.78 6.69 21.20
C PHE A 95 -5.54 7.92 21.70
N SER A 96 -5.59 8.10 23.03
CA SER A 96 -6.23 9.25 23.65
C SER A 96 -5.54 10.60 23.38
N LYS A 97 -4.29 10.59 22.89
CA LYS A 97 -3.51 11.79 22.55
C LYS A 97 -3.47 12.08 21.06
N LEU A 98 -3.92 11.11 20.24
CA LEU A 98 -3.94 11.28 18.78
C LEU A 98 -5.05 12.26 18.36
N ASP A 99 -4.80 13.02 17.31
CA ASP A 99 -5.80 13.88 16.69
C ASP A 99 -6.86 13.00 16.00
N LEU A 100 -8.11 13.09 16.48
CA LEU A 100 -9.24 12.33 15.95
C LEU A 100 -9.45 12.57 14.45
N ALA A 101 -9.33 13.80 13.99
CA ALA A 101 -9.52 14.11 12.56
C ALA A 101 -8.48 13.39 11.69
N ARG A 102 -7.23 13.30 12.17
CA ARG A 102 -6.16 12.54 11.50
C ARG A 102 -6.43 11.04 11.49
N GLU A 103 -6.95 10.46 12.60
CA GLU A 103 -7.31 9.05 12.68
C GLU A 103 -8.44 8.69 11.71
N LEU A 104 -9.48 9.52 11.63
CA LEU A 104 -10.59 9.34 10.70
C LEU A 104 -10.11 9.48 9.24
N ASN A 105 -9.27 10.49 8.95
CA ASN A 105 -8.66 10.67 7.63
C ASN A 105 -7.79 9.46 7.21
N MET A 106 -7.13 8.80 8.18
CA MET A 106 -6.42 7.55 7.93
C MET A 106 -7.37 6.42 7.48
N ILE A 107 -8.53 6.30 8.10
CA ILE A 107 -9.55 5.32 7.69
C ILE A 107 -10.07 5.66 6.29
N ASP A 108 -10.33 6.92 6.00
CA ASP A 108 -10.80 7.37 4.69
C ASP A 108 -9.79 7.02 3.58
N LEU A 109 -8.49 7.27 3.81
CA LEU A 109 -7.46 6.96 2.83
C LEU A 109 -7.15 5.45 2.75
N ASN A 110 -6.85 4.82 3.90
CA ASN A 110 -6.34 3.44 3.93
C ASN A 110 -7.42 2.39 3.64
N ILE A 111 -8.71 2.72 3.86
CA ILE A 111 -9.84 1.79 3.69
C ILE A 111 -10.81 2.27 2.63
N LYS A 112 -11.54 3.37 2.86
CA LYS A 112 -12.63 3.78 1.96
C LYS A 112 -12.14 4.03 0.54
N SER A 113 -11.07 4.81 0.37
CA SER A 113 -10.49 5.10 -0.93
C SER A 113 -10.00 3.81 -1.62
N LEU A 114 -9.33 2.92 -0.89
CA LEU A 114 -8.86 1.64 -1.42
C LEU A 114 -10.03 0.77 -1.90
N VAL A 115 -11.09 0.64 -1.11
CA VAL A 115 -12.29 -0.15 -1.47
C VAL A 115 -12.95 0.42 -2.72
N GLU A 116 -13.17 1.74 -2.77
CA GLU A 116 -13.83 2.39 -3.89
C GLU A 116 -13.00 2.29 -5.18
N LEU A 117 -11.69 2.57 -5.13
CA LEU A 117 -10.81 2.39 -6.27
C LEU A 117 -10.80 0.95 -6.76
N THR A 118 -10.68 0.00 -5.83
CA THR A 118 -10.73 -1.42 -6.17
C THR A 118 -12.03 -1.77 -6.87
N HIS A 119 -13.18 -1.38 -6.34
CA HIS A 119 -14.48 -1.67 -6.92
C HIS A 119 -14.63 -1.08 -8.33
N ARG A 120 -14.26 0.19 -8.52
CA ARG A 120 -14.39 0.89 -9.81
C ARG A 120 -13.51 0.31 -10.89
N PHE A 121 -12.25 -0.02 -10.60
CA PHE A 121 -11.31 -0.57 -11.58
C PHE A 121 -11.45 -2.08 -11.78
N LEU A 122 -12.01 -2.82 -10.81
CA LEU A 122 -12.27 -4.25 -10.93
C LEU A 122 -13.32 -4.56 -12.01
N GLN A 123 -14.40 -3.77 -12.09
CA GLN A 123 -15.48 -3.99 -13.05
C GLN A 123 -14.98 -4.08 -14.52
N PRO A 124 -14.24 -3.09 -15.04
CA PRO A 124 -13.70 -3.20 -16.39
C PRO A 124 -12.61 -4.29 -16.53
N MET A 125 -11.91 -4.69 -15.46
CA MET A 125 -10.99 -5.83 -15.50
C MET A 125 -11.74 -7.15 -15.67
N ILE A 126 -12.84 -7.35 -14.93
CA ILE A 126 -13.72 -8.53 -15.06
C ILE A 126 -14.28 -8.63 -16.48
N ALA A 127 -14.80 -7.52 -17.01
CA ALA A 127 -15.35 -7.50 -18.37
C ALA A 127 -14.33 -7.94 -19.44
N ARG A 128 -13.04 -7.64 -19.22
CA ARG A 128 -11.94 -8.07 -20.13
C ARG A 128 -11.33 -9.42 -19.76
N LYS A 129 -11.73 -10.01 -18.63
CA LYS A 129 -11.12 -11.23 -18.05
C LYS A 129 -9.59 -11.09 -17.87
N GLN A 130 -9.12 -9.89 -17.60
CA GLN A 130 -7.70 -9.58 -17.47
C GLN A 130 -7.49 -8.39 -16.56
N GLY A 131 -6.68 -8.57 -15.51
CA GLY A 131 -6.31 -7.51 -14.60
C GLY A 131 -5.48 -7.99 -13.43
N ALA A 132 -4.90 -7.03 -12.71
CA ALA A 132 -4.17 -7.30 -11.47
C ALA A 132 -4.38 -6.16 -10.47
N ILE A 133 -4.49 -6.50 -9.21
CA ILE A 133 -4.61 -5.55 -8.09
C ILE A 133 -3.58 -5.91 -7.03
N ILE A 134 -2.79 -4.95 -6.61
CA ILE A 134 -1.90 -5.06 -5.43
C ILE A 134 -2.39 -4.06 -4.39
N ASN A 135 -2.80 -4.56 -3.23
CA ASN A 135 -3.16 -3.76 -2.08
C ASN A 135 -2.02 -3.80 -1.05
N VAL A 136 -1.48 -2.65 -0.70
CA VAL A 136 -0.37 -2.57 0.27
C VAL A 136 -0.93 -2.60 1.70
N ALA A 137 -0.88 -3.78 2.31
CA ALA A 137 -1.16 -4.03 3.71
C ALA A 137 0.07 -3.71 4.59
N SER A 138 0.41 -4.56 5.54
CA SER A 138 1.58 -4.48 6.43
C SER A 138 1.70 -5.77 7.24
N THR A 139 2.86 -6.05 7.83
CA THR A 139 2.99 -7.04 8.91
C THR A 139 2.13 -6.66 10.14
N ALA A 140 1.83 -5.39 10.35
CA ALA A 140 0.89 -4.92 11.36
C ALA A 140 -0.56 -5.44 11.16
N ALA A 141 -0.86 -6.05 10.01
CA ALA A 141 -2.16 -6.66 9.74
C ALA A 141 -2.42 -7.96 10.52
N PHE A 142 -1.37 -8.63 10.97
CA PHE A 142 -1.47 -9.96 11.58
C PHE A 142 -1.73 -9.92 13.10
N GLN A 143 -1.43 -8.80 13.75
CA GLN A 143 -1.57 -8.63 15.20
C GLN A 143 -2.08 -7.24 15.60
N PRO A 144 -2.68 -7.09 16.80
CA PRO A 144 -2.90 -5.77 17.38
C PRO A 144 -1.57 -5.09 17.68
N VAL A 145 -1.42 -3.83 17.27
CA VAL A 145 -0.22 -3.04 17.54
C VAL A 145 -0.58 -1.87 18.45
N PRO A 146 -0.33 -1.95 19.79
CA PRO A 146 -0.53 -0.82 20.69
C PRO A 146 0.24 0.42 20.21
N TYR A 147 -0.31 1.60 20.44
CA TYR A 147 0.17 2.91 19.96
C TYR A 147 0.02 3.15 18.45
N MET A 148 -0.43 2.14 17.69
CA MET A 148 -0.78 2.22 16.27
C MET A 148 -2.13 1.55 16.00
N ALA A 149 -3.08 1.66 16.92
CA ALA A 149 -4.32 0.89 16.91
C ALA A 149 -5.11 1.04 15.62
N THR A 150 -5.40 2.28 15.21
CA THR A 150 -6.14 2.56 13.96
C THR A 150 -5.37 2.05 12.74
N TYR A 151 -4.06 2.32 12.66
CA TYR A 151 -3.24 1.87 11.55
C TYR A 151 -3.27 0.34 11.39
N ALA A 152 -3.00 -0.40 12.48
CA ALA A 152 -2.99 -1.86 12.45
C ALA A 152 -4.38 -2.42 12.04
N ALA A 153 -5.45 -1.82 12.55
CA ALA A 153 -6.81 -2.20 12.17
C ALA A 153 -7.09 -1.94 10.69
N THR A 154 -6.63 -0.79 10.13
CA THR A 154 -6.79 -0.55 8.68
C THR A 154 -6.02 -1.57 7.84
N LYS A 155 -4.82 -1.99 8.27
CA LYS A 155 -4.01 -2.96 7.54
C LYS A 155 -4.54 -4.39 7.66
N ALA A 156 -5.16 -4.75 8.80
CA ALA A 156 -5.88 -6.00 8.97
C ALA A 156 -7.11 -6.07 8.04
N PHE A 157 -7.86 -4.97 7.92
CA PHE A 157 -8.93 -4.85 6.93
C PHE A 157 -8.41 -5.10 5.51
N VAL A 158 -7.33 -4.41 5.11
CA VAL A 158 -6.76 -4.53 3.75
C VAL A 158 -6.32 -5.96 3.45
N LEU A 159 -5.69 -6.64 4.41
CA LEU A 159 -5.28 -8.05 4.24
C LEU A 159 -6.49 -8.95 4.01
N SER A 160 -7.47 -8.94 4.91
CA SER A 160 -8.67 -9.79 4.83
C SER A 160 -9.49 -9.50 3.56
N PHE A 161 -9.69 -8.22 3.22
CA PHE A 161 -10.37 -7.78 2.02
C PHE A 161 -9.69 -8.31 0.74
N SER A 162 -8.36 -8.23 0.69
CA SER A 162 -7.61 -8.65 -0.49
C SER A 162 -7.63 -10.16 -0.68
N GLU A 163 -7.56 -10.93 0.42
CA GLU A 163 -7.62 -12.40 0.36
C GLU A 163 -9.00 -12.89 -0.10
N ALA A 164 -10.08 -12.25 0.35
CA ALA A 164 -11.44 -12.54 -0.14
C ALA A 164 -11.55 -12.24 -1.63
N LEU A 165 -11.12 -11.07 -2.07
CA LEU A 165 -11.15 -10.69 -3.49
C LEU A 165 -10.26 -11.57 -4.37
N TRP A 166 -9.13 -12.07 -3.84
CA TRP A 166 -8.27 -13.01 -4.55
C TRP A 166 -9.04 -14.28 -4.94
N GLU A 167 -9.82 -14.86 -4.03
CA GLU A 167 -10.61 -16.07 -4.33
C GLU A 167 -11.81 -15.75 -5.24
N GLU A 168 -12.57 -14.69 -4.93
CA GLU A 168 -13.75 -14.29 -5.71
C GLU A 168 -13.45 -14.05 -7.20
N ASN A 169 -12.23 -13.54 -7.50
CA ASN A 169 -11.89 -13.09 -8.85
C ASN A 169 -11.02 -14.07 -9.65
N ARG A 170 -10.67 -15.23 -9.08
CA ARG A 170 -9.89 -16.27 -9.78
C ARG A 170 -10.58 -16.74 -11.06
N ALA A 171 -11.88 -17.00 -11.01
CA ALA A 171 -12.65 -17.46 -12.16
C ALA A 171 -12.72 -16.43 -13.29
N TYR A 172 -12.51 -15.15 -12.97
CA TYR A 172 -12.47 -14.07 -13.97
C TYR A 172 -11.07 -13.78 -14.50
N GLY A 173 -10.04 -14.52 -14.08
CA GLY A 173 -8.66 -14.32 -14.54
C GLY A 173 -7.99 -13.09 -13.94
N ILE A 174 -8.54 -12.53 -12.86
CA ILE A 174 -7.99 -11.36 -12.16
C ILE A 174 -7.10 -11.80 -11.01
N LYS A 175 -5.91 -11.23 -10.92
CA LYS A 175 -4.97 -11.48 -9.83
C LYS A 175 -5.11 -10.39 -8.76
N VAL A 176 -5.36 -10.78 -7.52
CA VAL A 176 -5.36 -9.85 -6.37
C VAL A 176 -4.29 -10.31 -5.38
N LEU A 177 -3.50 -9.37 -4.89
CA LEU A 177 -2.41 -9.63 -3.94
C LEU A 177 -2.44 -8.63 -2.79
N ALA A 178 -2.44 -9.11 -1.56
CA ALA A 178 -2.07 -8.32 -0.39
C ALA A 178 -0.54 -8.34 -0.23
N LEU A 179 0.11 -7.20 -0.36
CA LEU A 179 1.53 -7.05 -0.01
C LEU A 179 1.64 -6.66 1.46
N CYS A 180 2.37 -7.44 2.25
CA CYS A 180 2.58 -7.21 3.68
C CYS A 180 4.05 -6.87 3.98
N PRO A 181 4.49 -5.60 3.80
CA PRO A 181 5.82 -5.17 4.18
C PRO A 181 5.97 -5.15 5.71
N GLY A 182 7.17 -5.41 6.18
CA GLY A 182 7.62 -5.01 7.52
C GLY A 182 8.09 -3.57 7.53
N VAL A 183 8.99 -3.27 8.47
CA VAL A 183 9.67 -1.96 8.51
C VAL A 183 10.42 -1.75 7.19
N THR A 184 10.09 -0.66 6.50
CA THR A 184 10.67 -0.32 5.20
C THR A 184 11.32 1.06 5.29
N ASP A 185 12.49 1.24 4.69
CA ASP A 185 13.23 2.49 4.69
C ASP A 185 12.53 3.53 3.78
N THR A 186 11.57 4.23 4.35
CA THR A 186 10.77 5.27 3.71
C THR A 186 10.48 6.39 4.69
N ASN A 187 9.88 7.48 4.23
CA ASN A 187 9.44 8.59 5.10
C ASN A 187 8.15 8.25 5.89
N PHE A 188 7.74 6.97 5.93
CA PHE A 188 6.50 6.56 6.63
C PHE A 188 6.54 6.90 8.12
N PHE A 189 7.65 6.62 8.80
CA PHE A 189 7.77 6.86 10.24
C PHE A 189 7.79 8.35 10.58
N GLU A 190 8.43 9.19 9.75
CA GLU A 190 8.38 10.65 9.89
C GLU A 190 6.93 11.15 9.73
N ALA A 191 6.24 10.68 8.72
CA ALA A 191 4.84 11.01 8.50
C ALA A 191 3.92 10.52 9.62
N ALA A 192 4.24 9.38 10.24
CA ALA A 192 3.52 8.82 11.38
C ALA A 192 3.84 9.52 12.71
N ARG A 193 4.75 10.50 12.72
CA ARG A 193 5.32 11.13 13.93
C ARG A 193 5.95 10.12 14.89
N GLY A 194 6.48 9.04 14.34
CA GLY A 194 7.17 7.98 15.06
C GLY A 194 8.67 7.99 14.79
N HIS A 195 9.41 7.19 15.56
CA HIS A 195 10.84 7.03 15.34
C HIS A 195 11.11 6.03 14.23
N LYS A 196 12.05 6.39 13.36
CA LYS A 196 12.54 5.50 12.32
C LYS A 196 13.36 4.36 12.96
N PRO A 197 12.94 3.11 12.79
CA PRO A 197 13.72 1.97 13.28
C PRO A 197 15.12 1.93 12.67
N PRO A 198 16.10 1.29 13.36
CA PRO A 198 17.45 1.13 12.84
C PRO A 198 17.47 0.47 11.45
N ALA A 199 18.38 0.92 10.57
CA ALA A 199 18.49 0.41 9.20
C ALA A 199 18.65 -1.12 9.11
N ARG A 200 19.32 -1.73 10.09
CA ARG A 200 19.55 -3.19 10.14
C ARG A 200 18.28 -4.05 10.24
N VAL A 201 17.14 -3.46 10.63
CA VAL A 201 15.83 -4.14 10.70
C VAL A 201 14.87 -3.68 9.61
N SER A 202 15.29 -2.74 8.78
CA SER A 202 14.50 -2.19 7.69
C SER A 202 14.84 -2.89 6.38
N GLN A 203 13.82 -3.13 5.55
CA GLN A 203 14.01 -3.52 4.16
C GLN A 203 14.07 -2.28 3.27
N THR A 204 14.72 -2.40 2.10
CA THR A 204 14.63 -1.37 1.08
C THR A 204 13.27 -1.44 0.36
N PRO A 205 12.74 -0.31 -0.15
CA PRO A 205 11.54 -0.32 -0.98
C PRO A 205 11.68 -1.23 -2.21
N GLU A 206 12.88 -1.36 -2.76
CA GLU A 206 13.21 -2.23 -3.90
C GLU A 206 12.98 -3.70 -3.61
N GLU A 207 13.42 -4.20 -2.45
CA GLU A 207 13.21 -5.57 -1.99
C GLU A 207 11.73 -5.88 -1.78
N VAL A 208 10.99 -4.91 -1.22
CA VAL A 208 9.56 -5.01 -0.99
C VAL A 208 8.80 -5.11 -2.31
N VAL A 209 9.12 -4.27 -3.28
CA VAL A 209 8.48 -4.26 -4.61
C VAL A 209 8.81 -5.54 -5.38
N ASP A 210 10.06 -6.02 -5.35
CA ASP A 210 10.43 -7.27 -6.00
C ASP A 210 9.66 -8.46 -5.40
N THR A 211 9.48 -8.46 -4.09
CA THR A 211 8.68 -9.48 -3.41
C THR A 211 7.22 -9.42 -3.86
N ALA A 212 6.63 -8.23 -3.97
CA ALA A 212 5.26 -8.05 -4.46
C ALA A 212 5.08 -8.58 -5.88
N LEU A 213 5.97 -8.19 -6.79
CA LEU A 213 5.88 -8.59 -8.20
C LEU A 213 6.07 -10.11 -8.40
N ARG A 214 6.93 -10.75 -7.59
CA ARG A 214 7.06 -12.21 -7.55
C ARG A 214 5.79 -12.88 -7.02
N GLY A 215 5.23 -12.37 -5.91
CA GLY A 215 4.00 -12.90 -5.32
C GLY A 215 2.80 -12.82 -6.28
N LEU A 216 2.66 -11.69 -6.98
CA LEU A 216 1.63 -11.50 -7.99
C LEU A 216 1.80 -12.46 -9.17
N ALA A 217 3.03 -12.66 -9.66
CA ALA A 217 3.33 -13.59 -10.74
C ALA A 217 2.96 -15.04 -10.34
N GLN A 218 3.22 -15.42 -9.09
CA GLN A 218 2.89 -16.72 -8.50
C GLN A 218 1.39 -16.90 -8.18
N GLY A 219 0.56 -15.87 -8.32
CA GLY A 219 -0.87 -15.94 -8.02
C GLY A 219 -1.19 -16.07 -6.52
N LYS A 220 -0.33 -15.60 -5.63
CA LYS A 220 -0.54 -15.65 -4.17
C LYS A 220 -1.66 -14.69 -3.74
N SER A 221 -2.42 -15.05 -2.70
CA SER A 221 -3.42 -14.17 -2.07
C SER A 221 -2.75 -13.04 -1.28
N HIS A 222 -1.67 -13.37 -0.57
CA HIS A 222 -0.83 -12.42 0.14
C HIS A 222 0.64 -12.83 0.09
N ILE A 223 1.52 -11.87 0.33
CA ILE A 223 2.96 -12.11 0.49
C ILE A 223 3.54 -11.20 1.56
N ILE A 224 4.30 -11.79 2.47
CA ILE A 224 5.04 -11.07 3.50
C ILE A 224 6.44 -10.81 2.97
N SER A 225 6.88 -9.55 3.01
CA SER A 225 8.22 -9.19 2.59
C SER A 225 9.21 -9.40 3.72
N GLY A 226 10.30 -10.15 3.43
CA GLY A 226 11.36 -10.49 4.38
C GLY A 226 11.10 -11.77 5.16
N TRP A 227 12.16 -12.62 5.23
CA TRP A 227 12.07 -13.90 5.91
C TRP A 227 11.84 -13.79 7.42
N THR A 228 12.48 -12.83 8.07
CA THR A 228 12.28 -12.56 9.50
C THR A 228 10.85 -12.13 9.80
N ASN A 229 10.28 -11.26 8.96
CA ASN A 229 8.89 -10.83 9.06
C ASN A 229 7.93 -12.02 8.88
N PHE A 230 8.22 -12.91 7.93
CA PHE A 230 7.43 -14.12 7.73
C PHE A 230 7.45 -15.01 8.98
N LEU A 231 8.62 -15.30 9.53
CA LEU A 231 8.71 -16.12 10.74
C LEU A 231 7.98 -15.48 11.93
N MET A 232 8.13 -14.17 12.11
CA MET A 232 7.43 -13.42 13.16
C MET A 232 5.92 -13.59 13.03
N THR A 233 5.35 -13.33 11.87
CA THR A 233 3.89 -13.43 11.66
C THR A 233 3.37 -14.87 11.77
N GLN A 234 4.17 -15.90 11.46
CA GLN A 234 3.78 -17.29 11.70
C GLN A 234 3.80 -17.65 13.19
N SER A 235 4.79 -17.16 13.95
CA SER A 235 4.87 -17.41 15.39
C SER A 235 3.70 -16.79 16.17
N GLU A 236 3.16 -15.68 15.70
CA GLU A 236 1.96 -15.03 16.28
C GLU A 236 0.71 -15.93 16.26
N ARG A 237 0.63 -16.86 15.32
CA ARG A 237 -0.48 -17.83 15.23
C ARG A 237 -0.47 -18.88 16.34
N LEU A 238 0.67 -19.08 17.00
CA LEU A 238 0.89 -20.11 18.02
C LEU A 238 0.69 -19.60 19.45
N ALA A 239 0.46 -18.29 19.64
CA ALA A 239 0.32 -17.69 20.95
C ALA A 239 -1.06 -17.01 21.14
N PRO A 240 -1.58 -16.96 22.38
CA PRO A 240 -2.81 -16.22 22.66
C PRO A 240 -2.68 -14.75 22.27
N ARG A 241 -3.72 -14.19 21.62
CA ARG A 241 -3.71 -12.79 21.15
C ARG A 241 -3.39 -11.78 22.25
N SER A 242 -3.85 -12.03 23.49
CA SER A 242 -3.56 -11.16 24.64
C SER A 242 -2.07 -11.12 24.98
N LEU A 243 -1.35 -12.24 24.86
CA LEU A 243 0.10 -12.31 25.07
C LEU A 243 0.85 -11.53 23.99
N ILE A 244 0.49 -11.76 22.72
CA ILE A 244 1.07 -11.04 21.57
C ILE A 244 0.90 -9.53 21.75
N THR A 245 -0.33 -9.08 22.07
CA THR A 245 -0.62 -7.66 22.30
C THR A 245 0.22 -7.05 23.42
N ARG A 246 0.43 -7.79 24.52
CA ARG A 246 1.28 -7.32 25.65
C ARG A 246 2.74 -7.22 25.26
N VAL A 247 3.25 -8.19 24.50
CA VAL A 247 4.64 -8.18 24.00
C VAL A 247 4.84 -7.04 23.04
N ALA A 248 3.97 -6.89 22.03
CA ALA A 248 4.00 -5.77 21.10
C ALA A 248 3.95 -4.42 21.83
N GLY A 249 3.07 -4.28 22.83
CA GLY A 249 2.98 -3.06 23.63
C GLY A 249 4.25 -2.75 24.42
N ARG A 250 4.97 -3.76 24.93
CA ARG A 250 6.27 -3.55 25.60
C ARG A 250 7.34 -3.06 24.62
N MET A 251 7.40 -3.67 23.45
CA MET A 251 8.36 -3.29 22.38
C MET A 251 8.13 -1.85 21.90
N MET A 252 6.87 -1.47 21.68
CA MET A 252 6.53 -0.11 21.25
C MET A 252 6.81 0.95 22.31
N ARG A 253 6.60 0.65 23.60
CA ARG A 253 6.94 1.56 24.72
C ARG A 253 8.44 1.83 24.85
N SER A 254 9.30 0.83 24.61
CA SER A 254 10.75 1.05 24.66
C SER A 254 11.19 2.05 23.60
N GLN A 255 10.64 1.96 22.39
CA GLN A 255 10.92 2.91 21.31
C GLN A 255 10.47 4.35 21.60
N GLN A 256 9.40 4.53 22.40
CA GLN A 256 8.95 5.87 22.82
C GLN A 256 9.80 6.48 23.95
N LYS A 257 10.46 5.67 24.79
CA LYS A 257 11.31 6.16 25.88
C LYS A 257 12.68 6.62 25.41
N ASP A 258 13.23 5.98 24.39
CA ASP A 258 14.53 6.34 23.80
C ASP A 258 14.48 7.65 23.01
N SER A 259 13.33 8.31 22.98
CA SER A 259 13.01 9.53 22.24
C SER A 259 12.75 10.76 23.10
N LYS A 260 12.85 10.63 24.42
CA LYS A 260 12.83 11.74 25.38
C LYS A 260 14.19 11.95 26.00
#